data_4523b951ebaf296e0c98ad2e9a47bb96
#
_entry.id   4523b951ebaf296e0c98ad2e9a47bb96
#
_cell.length_a   1.000
_cell.length_b   1.000
_cell.length_c   1.000
_cell.angle_alpha   90.00
_cell.angle_beta   90.00
_cell.angle_gamma   90.00
#
_symmetry.space_group_name_H-M   'P 1'
#
loop_
_entity.id
_entity.type
_entity.pdbx_description
1 polymer ?
#
loop_
_entity_poly.entity_id
_entity_poly.type
_entity_poly.pdbx_seq_one_letter_code
_entity_poly.pdbx_strand_id
1 'polypeptide(L)'
;MIWLASLVALLPFLAAFGGMLFGPSLTRLLRGAPAGSPPRMGSPLRNGPALIACAPVAVSLVLSAVVAFAVWRDPGERTGTLTLVDTGSVPIGVGLQVDGLAAVVGLMVGCVALAVQVFSVAYMSGDRRYSSYAAFISLFTSAMLLVVYSGDLLLLYVGWEVMGICSYFLIGHHWEERANSRAAVKAFLVTRLGDVGFLIGVIVLGAGAGTFQIDRIVRTAGDLPQSTATAAALLLLAGVAGKSAQFPLHTWLPDAMAGPTPISALIHAATMVAAGIYVVARLYGVFLAAPSALAVLGAVAVVSMVGSACAALAQGDLKRVLAYSTISQLAVMAAGLAVGAESAAVFHLLTHAAFKALLFLAAGCVIVTAGSNMLAHYGGLRRGMPLTFWSMTVGFAALAGVPPFSGWFSKDAVIEAAQHAALHGGEVTSGGIAWLVYLGLLVTVVLTAAYAMRAWLMTFFGERRGTYEVRDPARIMSWTVAALAVPAAILGFFGLGAPELRPHLGASLLSVLLLAVGAGGAFLVWNRDPALDPARALGPVRTVFARAFFVDELYTAVIVRPVQALARHVVLFDQRRVDAAVVGTGRGAGRLGGLVRFVQNGNPQTYLTGLLAGVAAIAAVVVIFQ
;
A
#
# COMPACT_ATOMS: atom_id res chain seq x y z
N MET A 1 0.73 23.00 -19.81
CA MET A 1 1.12 22.26 -18.59
C MET A 1 0.01 21.29 -18.15
N ILE A 2 -1.21 21.78 -17.87
CA ILE A 2 -2.33 20.90 -17.42
C ILE A 2 -2.61 19.78 -18.42
N TRP A 3 -2.66 20.05 -19.73
CA TRP A 3 -2.81 19.02 -20.76
C TRP A 3 -1.69 17.95 -20.75
N LEU A 4 -0.46 18.36 -20.46
CA LEU A 4 0.63 17.39 -20.32
C LEU A 4 0.43 16.50 -19.08
N ALA A 5 0.03 17.09 -17.95
CA ALA A 5 -0.25 16.34 -16.73
C ALA A 5 -1.43 15.36 -16.90
N SER A 6 -2.50 15.76 -17.62
CA SER A 6 -3.60 14.83 -17.93
C SER A 6 -3.12 13.66 -18.81
N LEU A 7 -2.27 13.90 -19.81
CA LEU A 7 -1.70 12.83 -20.64
C LEU A 7 -0.79 11.91 -19.83
N VAL A 8 -0.02 12.43 -18.88
CA VAL A 8 0.82 11.63 -17.97
C VAL A 8 0.00 10.56 -17.25
N ALA A 9 -1.16 10.91 -16.71
CA ALA A 9 -2.03 9.97 -16.03
C ALA A 9 -2.84 9.08 -17.01
N LEU A 10 -3.26 9.64 -18.16
CA LEU A 10 -4.13 8.95 -19.12
C LEU A 10 -3.39 7.85 -19.89
N LEU A 11 -2.12 8.03 -20.24
CA LEU A 11 -1.37 7.05 -21.04
C LEU A 11 -1.27 5.67 -20.36
N PRO A 12 -0.89 5.55 -19.07
CA PRO A 12 -0.92 4.24 -18.39
C PRO A 12 -2.34 3.68 -18.24
N PHE A 13 -3.37 4.52 -18.13
CA PHE A 13 -4.77 4.09 -18.13
C PHE A 13 -5.14 3.42 -19.45
N LEU A 14 -4.85 4.06 -20.58
CA LEU A 14 -5.09 3.48 -21.90
C LEU A 14 -4.27 2.21 -22.13
N ALA A 15 -3.04 2.16 -21.61
CA ALA A 15 -2.20 0.95 -21.64
C ALA A 15 -2.85 -0.23 -20.88
N ALA A 16 -3.52 0.03 -19.76
CA ALA A 16 -4.21 -0.99 -19.00
C ALA A 16 -5.33 -1.65 -19.82
N PHE A 17 -6.21 -0.84 -20.41
CA PHE A 17 -7.30 -1.34 -21.27
C PHE A 17 -6.77 -1.99 -22.54
N GLY A 18 -5.83 -1.34 -23.22
CA GLY A 18 -5.19 -1.89 -24.42
C GLY A 18 -4.50 -3.23 -24.16
N GLY A 19 -3.82 -3.36 -23.00
CA GLY A 19 -3.16 -4.60 -22.60
C GLY A 19 -4.12 -5.76 -22.32
N MET A 20 -5.25 -5.47 -21.65
CA MET A 20 -6.29 -6.47 -21.41
C MET A 20 -6.95 -6.94 -22.71
N LEU A 21 -7.35 -6.01 -23.57
CA LEU A 21 -8.13 -6.31 -24.76
C LEU A 21 -7.28 -6.87 -25.91
N PHE A 22 -6.12 -6.28 -26.16
CA PHE A 22 -5.33 -6.53 -27.37
C PHE A 22 -3.98 -7.20 -27.12
N GLY A 23 -3.52 -7.35 -25.86
CA GLY A 23 -2.19 -7.87 -25.53
C GLY A 23 -1.88 -9.23 -26.17
N PRO A 24 -2.72 -10.27 -25.99
CA PRO A 24 -2.51 -11.58 -26.61
C PRO A 24 -2.59 -11.55 -28.14
N SER A 25 -3.45 -10.72 -28.71
CA SER A 25 -3.62 -10.59 -30.18
C SER A 25 -2.40 -9.92 -30.82
N LEU A 26 -1.86 -8.89 -30.18
CA LEU A 26 -0.62 -8.24 -30.62
C LEU A 26 0.57 -9.21 -30.58
N THR A 27 0.66 -10.07 -29.55
CA THR A 27 1.71 -11.10 -29.49
C THR A 27 1.63 -12.05 -30.68
N ARG A 28 0.42 -12.47 -31.08
CA ARG A 28 0.23 -13.33 -32.25
C ARG A 28 0.65 -12.63 -33.54
N LEU A 29 0.25 -11.39 -33.71
CA LEU A 29 0.65 -10.57 -34.87
C LEU A 29 2.17 -10.41 -34.98
N LEU A 30 2.84 -10.06 -33.89
CA LEU A 30 4.30 -9.84 -33.86
C LEU A 30 5.13 -11.12 -34.12
N ARG A 31 4.54 -12.29 -33.92
CA ARG A 31 5.16 -13.60 -34.14
C ARG A 31 4.83 -14.25 -35.48
N GLY A 32 3.86 -13.70 -36.19
CA GLY A 32 3.32 -14.35 -37.40
C GLY A 32 2.70 -15.74 -37.12
N ALA A 33 2.20 -15.96 -35.88
CA ALA A 33 1.66 -17.24 -35.47
C ALA A 33 0.19 -17.41 -35.88
N PRO A 34 -0.27 -18.59 -36.33
CA PRO A 34 -1.67 -18.84 -36.67
C PRO A 34 -2.61 -18.59 -35.49
N ALA A 35 -3.86 -18.23 -35.77
CA ALA A 35 -4.90 -18.10 -34.77
C ALA A 35 -5.08 -19.45 -34.02
N GLY A 36 -5.04 -19.39 -32.66
CA GLY A 36 -5.16 -20.58 -31.80
C GLY A 36 -3.85 -21.13 -31.23
N SER A 37 -2.67 -20.67 -31.69
CA SER A 37 -1.40 -21.06 -31.08
C SER A 37 -1.27 -20.52 -29.64
N PRO A 38 -0.85 -21.35 -28.65
CA PRO A 38 -0.61 -20.87 -27.31
C PRO A 38 0.51 -19.82 -27.32
N PRO A 39 0.38 -18.72 -26.58
CA PRO A 39 1.39 -17.68 -26.52
C PRO A 39 2.64 -18.19 -25.78
N ARG A 40 3.58 -18.80 -26.50
CA ARG A 40 4.93 -19.07 -25.96
C ARG A 40 5.66 -17.74 -25.85
N MET A 41 6.13 -17.39 -24.67
CA MET A 41 6.90 -16.16 -24.46
C MET A 41 8.27 -16.31 -25.14
N GLY A 42 8.43 -15.61 -26.27
CA GLY A 42 9.71 -15.43 -26.97
C GLY A 42 10.46 -14.21 -26.45
N SER A 43 11.36 -13.64 -27.28
CA SER A 43 12.09 -12.43 -26.92
C SER A 43 11.17 -11.30 -26.41
N PRO A 44 11.63 -10.43 -25.48
CA PRO A 44 10.88 -9.30 -24.93
C PRO A 44 10.21 -8.42 -26.00
N LEU A 45 10.87 -8.18 -27.10
CA LEU A 45 10.39 -7.37 -28.24
C LEU A 45 9.21 -7.98 -29.02
N ARG A 46 8.91 -9.28 -28.82
CA ARG A 46 7.79 -9.98 -29.47
C ARG A 46 6.69 -10.36 -28.46
N ASN A 47 6.61 -9.65 -27.36
CA ASN A 47 5.62 -9.80 -26.29
C ASN A 47 4.66 -8.60 -26.32
N GLY A 48 3.46 -8.79 -26.87
CA GLY A 48 2.45 -7.73 -27.02
C GLY A 48 2.06 -7.05 -25.71
N PRO A 49 1.68 -7.78 -24.64
CA PRO A 49 1.43 -7.20 -23.32
C PRO A 49 2.58 -6.36 -22.78
N ALA A 50 3.84 -6.80 -22.96
CA ALA A 50 5.02 -6.06 -22.52
C ALA A 50 5.17 -4.72 -23.26
N LEU A 51 4.97 -4.72 -24.58
CA LEU A 51 5.04 -3.49 -25.38
C LEU A 51 3.93 -2.49 -25.02
N ILE A 52 2.67 -2.99 -24.89
CA ILE A 52 1.54 -2.14 -24.52
C ILE A 52 1.71 -1.56 -23.11
N ALA A 53 2.33 -2.31 -22.19
CA ALA A 53 2.56 -1.82 -20.83
C ALA A 53 3.77 -0.89 -20.74
N CYS A 54 4.92 -1.24 -21.34
CA CYS A 54 6.16 -0.47 -21.19
C CYS A 54 6.17 0.81 -22.02
N ALA A 55 5.70 0.80 -23.27
CA ALA A 55 5.85 1.96 -24.16
C ALA A 55 5.03 3.18 -23.70
N PRO A 56 3.72 3.08 -23.35
CA PRO A 56 2.98 4.24 -22.85
C PRO A 56 3.48 4.73 -21.49
N VAL A 57 3.95 3.84 -20.60
CA VAL A 57 4.56 4.23 -19.32
C VAL A 57 5.89 4.96 -19.56
N ALA A 58 6.69 4.55 -20.54
CA ALA A 58 7.91 5.27 -20.92
C ALA A 58 7.59 6.67 -21.48
N VAL A 59 6.57 6.79 -22.34
CA VAL A 59 6.11 8.10 -22.82
C VAL A 59 5.60 8.97 -21.68
N SER A 60 4.81 8.39 -20.75
CA SER A 60 4.33 9.08 -19.55
C SER A 60 5.50 9.58 -18.69
N LEU A 61 6.57 8.79 -18.52
CA LEU A 61 7.78 9.22 -17.83
C LEU A 61 8.46 10.40 -18.52
N VAL A 62 8.60 10.37 -19.85
CA VAL A 62 9.19 11.50 -20.60
C VAL A 62 8.34 12.76 -20.43
N LEU A 63 7.02 12.64 -20.51
CA LEU A 63 6.10 13.76 -20.26
C LEU A 63 6.22 14.28 -18.82
N SER A 64 6.33 13.39 -17.82
CA SER A 64 6.57 13.77 -16.42
C SER A 64 7.89 14.54 -16.26
N ALA A 65 8.95 14.13 -16.97
CA ALA A 65 10.23 14.85 -16.97
C ALA A 65 10.11 16.24 -17.62
N VAL A 66 9.34 16.37 -18.70
CA VAL A 66 9.04 17.66 -19.34
C VAL A 66 8.26 18.58 -18.38
N VAL A 67 7.24 18.02 -17.67
CA VAL A 67 6.48 18.77 -16.67
C VAL A 67 7.40 19.23 -15.53
N ALA A 68 8.23 18.33 -15.00
CA ALA A 68 9.16 18.66 -13.91
C ALA A 68 10.18 19.73 -14.34
N PHE A 69 10.74 19.63 -15.54
CA PHE A 69 11.66 20.64 -16.08
C PHE A 69 10.99 22.00 -16.29
N ALA A 70 9.74 22.01 -16.78
CA ALA A 70 9.00 23.25 -17.00
C ALA A 70 8.63 23.93 -15.67
N VAL A 71 8.26 23.16 -14.62
CA VAL A 71 8.01 23.69 -13.27
C VAL A 71 9.32 24.19 -12.64
N TRP A 72 10.43 23.51 -12.85
CA TRP A 72 11.74 23.96 -12.35
C TRP A 72 12.18 25.30 -12.98
N ARG A 73 11.91 25.50 -14.29
CA ARG A 73 12.24 26.76 -15.00
C ARG A 73 11.34 27.93 -14.63
N ASP A 74 10.07 27.65 -14.39
CA ASP A 74 9.05 28.65 -14.08
C ASP A 74 8.22 28.13 -12.88
N PRO A 75 8.76 28.30 -11.66
CA PRO A 75 8.09 27.86 -10.44
C PRO A 75 6.76 28.56 -10.28
N GLY A 76 5.71 27.80 -9.98
CA GLY A 76 4.38 28.33 -9.72
C GLY A 76 3.33 27.22 -9.78
N GLU A 77 2.24 27.48 -9.12
CA GLU A 77 1.06 26.62 -9.12
C GLU A 77 0.23 26.88 -10.38
N ARG A 78 -0.15 25.82 -11.08
CA ARG A 78 -1.04 25.88 -12.23
C ARG A 78 -2.20 24.93 -12.00
N THR A 79 -3.40 25.47 -11.98
CA THR A 79 -4.65 24.73 -11.80
C THR A 79 -5.50 24.81 -13.05
N GLY A 80 -6.22 23.74 -13.34
CA GLY A 80 -7.25 23.69 -14.37
C GLY A 80 -8.44 22.91 -13.83
N THR A 81 -9.59 23.54 -13.82
CA THR A 81 -10.82 22.96 -13.26
C THR A 81 -11.93 22.92 -14.31
N LEU A 82 -12.71 21.84 -14.30
CA LEU A 82 -13.93 21.66 -15.07
C LEU A 82 -15.05 21.34 -14.10
N THR A 83 -16.04 22.23 -13.98
CA THR A 83 -17.23 21.96 -13.18
C THR A 83 -18.11 20.95 -13.93
N LEU A 84 -18.45 19.83 -13.28
CA LEU A 84 -19.31 18.80 -13.81
C LEU A 84 -20.77 19.03 -13.43
N VAL A 85 -21.00 19.33 -12.16
CA VAL A 85 -22.35 19.52 -11.60
C VAL A 85 -22.30 20.67 -10.60
N ASP A 86 -23.23 21.60 -10.75
CA ASP A 86 -23.49 22.60 -9.72
C ASP A 86 -24.65 22.09 -8.85
N THR A 87 -24.33 21.82 -7.58
CA THR A 87 -25.32 21.28 -6.62
C THR A 87 -26.09 22.40 -5.90
N GLY A 88 -25.79 23.66 -6.19
CA GLY A 88 -26.36 24.82 -5.48
C GLY A 88 -25.71 25.12 -4.12
N SER A 89 -24.91 24.18 -3.56
CA SER A 89 -24.18 24.36 -2.31
C SER A 89 -22.66 24.29 -2.50
N VAL A 90 -22.16 23.15 -2.97
CA VAL A 90 -20.73 22.93 -3.27
C VAL A 90 -20.59 22.39 -4.69
N PRO A 91 -19.93 23.10 -5.61
CA PRO A 91 -19.76 22.63 -6.98
C PRO A 91 -18.89 21.37 -7.02
N ILE A 92 -19.35 20.36 -7.75
CA ILE A 92 -18.58 19.14 -8.03
C ILE A 92 -17.87 19.29 -9.35
N GLY A 93 -16.56 19.15 -9.35
CA GLY A 93 -15.72 19.31 -10.54
C GLY A 93 -14.61 18.29 -10.65
N VAL A 94 -13.89 18.40 -11.75
CA VAL A 94 -12.62 17.71 -11.98
C VAL A 94 -11.55 18.78 -12.04
N GLY A 95 -10.57 18.73 -11.14
CA GLY A 95 -9.47 19.67 -11.10
C GLY A 95 -8.12 18.96 -11.23
N LEU A 96 -7.20 19.53 -12.00
CA LEU A 96 -5.81 19.13 -12.03
C LEU A 96 -4.95 20.28 -11.50
N GLN A 97 -3.89 19.93 -10.78
CA GLN A 97 -2.93 20.85 -10.19
C GLN A 97 -1.51 20.41 -10.51
N VAL A 98 -0.71 21.34 -10.98
CA VAL A 98 0.71 21.11 -11.31
C VAL A 98 1.54 22.15 -10.57
N ASP A 99 2.34 21.68 -9.65
CA ASP A 99 3.32 22.44 -8.86
C ASP A 99 4.59 21.61 -8.63
N GLY A 100 5.52 22.09 -7.82
CA GLY A 100 6.79 21.42 -7.52
C GLY A 100 6.60 20.03 -6.92
N LEU A 101 5.67 19.89 -5.96
CA LEU A 101 5.38 18.62 -5.29
C LEU A 101 4.82 17.59 -6.29
N ALA A 102 3.80 17.97 -7.06
CA ALA A 102 3.21 17.09 -8.08
C ALA A 102 4.22 16.69 -9.16
N ALA A 103 5.03 17.64 -9.63
CA ALA A 103 6.01 17.41 -10.70
C ALA A 103 7.08 16.40 -10.28
N VAL A 104 7.65 16.53 -9.07
CA VAL A 104 8.73 15.67 -8.60
C VAL A 104 8.20 14.28 -8.22
N VAL A 105 7.05 14.20 -7.54
CA VAL A 105 6.43 12.92 -7.18
C VAL A 105 5.93 12.20 -8.44
N GLY A 106 5.34 12.90 -9.41
CA GLY A 106 4.92 12.32 -10.68
C GLY A 106 6.09 11.72 -11.48
N LEU A 107 7.23 12.40 -11.51
CA LEU A 107 8.47 11.89 -12.11
C LEU A 107 8.96 10.63 -11.41
N MET A 108 8.96 10.63 -10.07
CA MET A 108 9.34 9.49 -9.24
C MET A 108 8.44 8.26 -9.54
N VAL A 109 7.12 8.46 -9.58
CA VAL A 109 6.15 7.39 -9.91
C VAL A 109 6.44 6.80 -11.28
N GLY A 110 6.66 7.65 -12.30
CA GLY A 110 6.98 7.22 -13.66
C GLY A 110 8.26 6.39 -13.74
N CYS A 111 9.34 6.83 -13.07
CA CYS A 111 10.62 6.10 -13.01
C CYS A 111 10.47 4.71 -12.41
N VAL A 112 9.81 4.61 -11.25
CA VAL A 112 9.61 3.33 -10.56
C VAL A 112 8.67 2.42 -11.35
N ALA A 113 7.57 2.95 -11.89
CA ALA A 113 6.61 2.18 -12.67
C ALA A 113 7.25 1.58 -13.93
N LEU A 114 8.06 2.36 -14.66
CA LEU A 114 8.78 1.85 -15.83
C LEU A 114 9.78 0.76 -15.44
N ALA A 115 10.56 0.95 -14.38
CA ALA A 115 11.51 -0.04 -13.89
C ALA A 115 10.80 -1.36 -13.53
N VAL A 116 9.65 -1.28 -12.84
CA VAL A 116 8.83 -2.44 -12.47
C VAL A 116 8.26 -3.13 -13.70
N GLN A 117 7.73 -2.40 -14.69
CA GLN A 117 7.22 -2.99 -15.92
C GLN A 117 8.33 -3.71 -16.72
N VAL A 118 9.48 -3.07 -16.90
CA VAL A 118 10.64 -3.65 -17.61
C VAL A 118 11.17 -4.89 -16.89
N PHE A 119 11.31 -4.85 -15.57
CA PHE A 119 11.73 -5.99 -14.76
C PHE A 119 10.73 -7.16 -14.88
N SER A 120 9.43 -6.85 -14.88
CA SER A 120 8.35 -7.84 -14.93
C SER A 120 8.33 -8.64 -16.22
N VAL A 121 8.83 -8.11 -17.34
CA VAL A 121 8.92 -8.82 -18.62
C VAL A 121 9.67 -10.16 -18.49
N ALA A 122 10.76 -10.18 -17.74
CA ALA A 122 11.53 -11.40 -17.51
C ALA A 122 11.04 -12.16 -16.27
N TYR A 123 10.72 -11.46 -15.19
CA TYR A 123 10.28 -12.07 -13.94
C TYR A 123 9.00 -12.90 -14.11
N MET A 124 8.03 -12.39 -14.87
CA MET A 124 6.74 -13.03 -15.14
C MET A 124 6.70 -13.82 -16.47
N SER A 125 7.87 -14.13 -17.04
CA SER A 125 7.95 -14.70 -18.42
C SER A 125 7.25 -16.05 -18.59
N GLY A 126 7.02 -16.80 -17.52
CA GLY A 126 6.29 -18.08 -17.52
C GLY A 126 4.82 -17.98 -17.13
N ASP A 127 4.34 -16.81 -16.71
CA ASP A 127 2.99 -16.65 -16.17
C ASP A 127 1.94 -16.48 -17.29
N ARG A 128 0.89 -17.32 -17.25
CA ARG A 128 -0.21 -17.26 -18.23
C ARG A 128 -1.03 -15.97 -18.13
N ARG A 129 -1.05 -15.34 -16.97
CA ARG A 129 -1.82 -14.13 -16.66
C ARG A 129 -0.98 -12.85 -16.76
N TYR A 130 0.19 -12.91 -17.40
CA TYR A 130 1.06 -11.75 -17.55
C TYR A 130 0.33 -10.54 -18.18
N SER A 131 -0.62 -10.75 -19.11
CA SER A 131 -1.37 -9.67 -19.75
C SER A 131 -2.20 -8.88 -18.73
N SER A 132 -3.00 -9.55 -17.90
CA SER A 132 -3.80 -8.90 -16.85
C SER A 132 -2.91 -8.29 -15.76
N TYR A 133 -1.83 -8.96 -15.39
CA TYR A 133 -0.83 -8.45 -14.46
C TYR A 133 -0.24 -7.11 -14.92
N ALA A 134 0.28 -7.04 -16.14
CA ALA A 134 0.88 -5.83 -16.72
C ALA A 134 -0.16 -4.69 -16.87
N ALA A 135 -1.40 -5.05 -17.22
CA ALA A 135 -2.50 -4.10 -17.29
C ALA A 135 -2.86 -3.52 -15.92
N PHE A 136 -2.94 -4.34 -14.86
CA PHE A 136 -3.19 -3.83 -13.50
C PHE A 136 -2.04 -2.97 -12.97
N ILE A 137 -0.78 -3.26 -13.31
CA ILE A 137 0.34 -2.36 -12.98
C ILE A 137 0.17 -1.01 -13.67
N SER A 138 -0.21 -1.01 -14.96
CA SER A 138 -0.45 0.24 -15.70
C SER A 138 -1.60 1.04 -15.10
N LEU A 139 -2.72 0.37 -14.74
CA LEU A 139 -3.87 1.01 -14.08
C LEU A 139 -3.49 1.58 -12.71
N PHE A 140 -2.71 0.84 -11.93
CA PHE A 140 -2.22 1.25 -10.62
C PHE A 140 -1.31 2.49 -10.72
N THR A 141 -0.44 2.50 -11.74
CA THR A 141 0.41 3.67 -12.04
C THR A 141 -0.42 4.89 -12.42
N SER A 142 -1.42 4.71 -13.29
CA SER A 142 -2.36 5.77 -13.66
C SER A 142 -3.11 6.33 -12.45
N ALA A 143 -3.60 5.45 -11.58
CA ALA A 143 -4.33 5.85 -10.37
C ALA A 143 -3.45 6.69 -9.42
N MET A 144 -2.17 6.31 -9.23
CA MET A 144 -1.24 7.11 -8.43
C MET A 144 -0.93 8.46 -9.09
N LEU A 145 -0.72 8.48 -10.40
CA LEU A 145 -0.52 9.75 -11.14
C LEU A 145 -1.75 10.65 -11.07
N LEU A 146 -2.95 10.07 -11.07
CA LEU A 146 -4.19 10.80 -10.87
C LEU A 146 -4.24 11.43 -9.47
N VAL A 147 -3.87 10.70 -8.41
CA VAL A 147 -3.75 11.25 -7.04
C VAL A 147 -2.75 12.40 -7.00
N VAL A 148 -1.59 12.24 -7.65
CA VAL A 148 -0.50 13.23 -7.64
C VAL A 148 -0.89 14.52 -8.36
N TYR A 149 -1.55 14.43 -9.50
CA TYR A 149 -1.93 15.60 -10.29
C TYR A 149 -3.36 16.11 -9.99
N SER A 150 -4.07 15.51 -9.05
CA SER A 150 -5.40 15.95 -8.66
C SER A 150 -5.36 17.34 -7.99
N GLY A 151 -6.15 18.27 -8.50
CA GLY A 151 -6.42 19.57 -7.88
C GLY A 151 -7.77 19.62 -7.14
N ASP A 152 -8.46 18.48 -7.05
CA ASP A 152 -9.77 18.32 -6.42
C ASP A 152 -9.79 17.08 -5.53
N LEU A 153 -10.35 17.20 -4.32
CA LEU A 153 -10.36 16.13 -3.32
C LEU A 153 -11.19 14.91 -3.76
N LEU A 154 -12.27 15.11 -4.50
CA LEU A 154 -13.10 14.00 -4.98
C LEU A 154 -12.38 13.21 -6.08
N LEU A 155 -11.70 13.92 -7.00
CA LEU A 155 -10.88 13.29 -8.02
C LEU A 155 -9.68 12.54 -7.39
N LEU A 156 -9.05 13.14 -6.39
CA LEU A 156 -8.00 12.49 -5.59
C LEU A 156 -8.52 11.19 -4.98
N TYR A 157 -9.73 11.22 -4.38
CA TYR A 157 -10.37 10.06 -3.78
C TYR A 157 -10.66 8.96 -4.83
N VAL A 158 -11.07 9.31 -6.04
CA VAL A 158 -11.23 8.32 -7.13
C VAL A 158 -9.91 7.59 -7.42
N GLY A 159 -8.81 8.32 -7.58
CA GLY A 159 -7.48 7.72 -7.77
C GLY A 159 -7.07 6.83 -6.58
N TRP A 160 -7.33 7.31 -5.37
CA TRP A 160 -7.08 6.60 -4.10
C TRP A 160 -7.81 5.25 -4.04
N GLU A 161 -9.07 5.21 -4.46
CA GLU A 161 -9.90 4.00 -4.49
C GLU A 161 -9.45 3.01 -5.57
N VAL A 162 -9.16 3.52 -6.78
CA VAL A 162 -8.67 2.68 -7.88
C VAL A 162 -7.34 2.01 -7.50
N MET A 163 -6.44 2.70 -6.79
CA MET A 163 -5.23 2.07 -6.25
C MET A 163 -5.56 0.91 -5.29
N GLY A 164 -6.56 1.08 -4.43
CA GLY A 164 -7.00 0.03 -3.51
C GLY A 164 -7.45 -1.24 -4.24
N ILE A 165 -8.28 -1.07 -5.27
CA ILE A 165 -8.77 -2.18 -6.10
C ILE A 165 -7.62 -2.85 -6.87
N CYS A 166 -6.72 -2.09 -7.48
CA CYS A 166 -5.57 -2.63 -8.18
C CYS A 166 -4.67 -3.46 -7.26
N SER A 167 -4.42 -2.98 -6.03
CA SER A 167 -3.62 -3.71 -5.05
C SER A 167 -4.23 -5.05 -4.68
N TYR A 168 -5.55 -5.13 -4.52
CA TYR A 168 -6.28 -6.37 -4.26
C TYR A 168 -6.03 -7.42 -5.34
N PHE A 169 -6.20 -7.05 -6.61
CA PHE A 169 -5.98 -7.97 -7.74
C PHE A 169 -4.50 -8.35 -7.90
N LEU A 170 -3.60 -7.43 -7.63
CA LEU A 170 -2.17 -7.67 -7.78
C LEU A 170 -1.60 -8.53 -6.64
N ILE A 171 -2.01 -8.33 -5.39
CA ILE A 171 -1.62 -9.17 -4.25
C ILE A 171 -2.21 -10.58 -4.43
N GLY A 172 -3.46 -10.67 -4.88
CA GLY A 172 -4.15 -11.92 -5.17
C GLY A 172 -3.87 -12.49 -6.56
N HIS A 173 -2.76 -12.14 -7.22
CA HIS A 173 -2.47 -12.59 -8.59
C HIS A 173 -2.52 -14.11 -8.75
N HIS A 174 -1.97 -14.85 -7.80
CA HIS A 174 -2.08 -16.31 -7.70
C HIS A 174 -3.18 -16.69 -6.70
N TRP A 175 -4.42 -16.31 -7.01
CA TRP A 175 -5.58 -16.42 -6.13
C TRP A 175 -5.98 -17.87 -5.79
N GLU A 176 -5.51 -18.87 -6.55
CA GLU A 176 -5.71 -20.29 -6.26
C GLU A 176 -5.06 -20.69 -4.94
N GLU A 177 -3.99 -20.01 -4.55
CA GLU A 177 -3.36 -20.19 -3.26
C GLU A 177 -4.16 -19.44 -2.20
N ARG A 178 -4.74 -20.17 -1.25
CA ARG A 178 -5.56 -19.58 -0.18
C ARG A 178 -4.83 -18.50 0.63
N ALA A 179 -3.52 -18.62 0.77
CA ALA A 179 -2.71 -17.62 1.48
C ALA A 179 -2.74 -16.28 0.75
N ASN A 180 -2.60 -16.28 -0.59
CA ASN A 180 -2.59 -15.08 -1.42
C ASN A 180 -3.97 -14.42 -1.45
N SER A 181 -5.05 -15.22 -1.60
CA SER A 181 -6.42 -14.72 -1.54
C SER A 181 -6.75 -14.06 -0.18
N ARG A 182 -6.33 -14.69 0.92
CA ARG A 182 -6.53 -14.13 2.28
C ARG A 182 -5.74 -12.83 2.47
N ALA A 183 -4.50 -12.78 1.98
CA ALA A 183 -3.67 -11.59 2.04
C ALA A 183 -4.30 -10.43 1.25
N ALA A 184 -4.82 -10.69 0.04
CA ALA A 184 -5.51 -9.71 -0.78
C ALA A 184 -6.77 -9.16 -0.09
N VAL A 185 -7.63 -10.06 0.44
CA VAL A 185 -8.83 -9.67 1.19
C VAL A 185 -8.48 -8.85 2.43
N LYS A 186 -7.46 -9.27 3.20
CA LYS A 186 -7.00 -8.53 4.39
C LYS A 186 -6.52 -7.13 4.00
N ALA A 187 -5.68 -7.02 2.97
CA ALA A 187 -5.18 -5.74 2.47
C ALA A 187 -6.35 -4.81 2.06
N PHE A 188 -7.32 -5.34 1.31
CA PHE A 188 -8.48 -4.58 0.88
C PHE A 188 -9.34 -4.11 2.05
N LEU A 189 -9.69 -5.00 2.99
CA LEU A 189 -10.58 -4.65 4.12
C LEU A 189 -9.93 -3.67 5.09
N VAL A 190 -8.64 -3.86 5.42
CA VAL A 190 -7.93 -2.97 6.35
C VAL A 190 -7.76 -1.58 5.76
N THR A 191 -7.39 -1.47 4.48
CA THR A 191 -7.28 -0.15 3.83
C THR A 191 -8.65 0.50 3.67
N ARG A 192 -9.69 -0.27 3.36
CA ARG A 192 -11.07 0.23 3.22
C ARG A 192 -11.62 0.82 4.53
N LEU A 193 -11.25 0.25 5.66
CA LEU A 193 -11.62 0.82 6.97
C LEU A 193 -11.07 2.25 7.14
N GLY A 194 -9.82 2.47 6.73
CA GLY A 194 -9.23 3.81 6.70
C GLY A 194 -9.89 4.73 5.65
N ASP A 195 -10.20 4.18 4.47
CA ASP A 195 -10.78 4.93 3.35
C ASP A 195 -12.18 5.51 3.67
N VAL A 196 -12.97 4.84 4.53
CA VAL A 196 -14.25 5.37 5.04
C VAL A 196 -14.02 6.66 5.83
N GLY A 197 -13.05 6.64 6.76
CA GLY A 197 -12.66 7.85 7.49
C GLY A 197 -12.17 8.95 6.55
N PHE A 198 -11.33 8.58 5.59
CA PHE A 198 -10.81 9.51 4.59
C PHE A 198 -11.93 10.21 3.78
N LEU A 199 -12.91 9.46 3.28
CA LEU A 199 -14.04 10.01 2.53
C LEU A 199 -14.85 10.99 3.39
N ILE A 200 -15.16 10.61 4.63
CA ILE A 200 -15.87 11.50 5.55
C ILE A 200 -15.04 12.77 5.80
N GLY A 201 -13.72 12.65 5.98
CA GLY A 201 -12.81 13.79 6.10
C GLY A 201 -12.83 14.71 4.88
N VAL A 202 -12.83 14.16 3.67
CA VAL A 202 -12.99 14.90 2.41
C VAL A 202 -14.31 15.67 2.39
N ILE A 203 -15.42 15.03 2.78
CA ILE A 203 -16.75 15.66 2.80
C ILE A 203 -16.79 16.79 3.85
N VAL A 204 -16.29 16.55 5.08
CA VAL A 204 -16.25 17.56 6.15
C VAL A 204 -15.43 18.77 5.71
N LEU A 205 -14.28 18.53 5.08
CA LEU A 205 -13.39 19.59 4.62
C LEU A 205 -14.01 20.38 3.47
N GLY A 206 -14.58 19.68 2.47
CA GLY A 206 -15.24 20.31 1.32
C GLY A 206 -16.48 21.11 1.71
N ALA A 207 -17.31 20.60 2.63
CA ALA A 207 -18.46 21.30 3.17
C ALA A 207 -18.06 22.53 4.01
N GLY A 208 -17.02 22.40 4.84
CA GLY A 208 -16.51 23.48 5.66
C GLY A 208 -15.88 24.62 4.83
N ALA A 209 -15.16 24.29 3.78
CA ALA A 209 -14.51 25.26 2.89
C ALA A 209 -15.43 25.74 1.74
N GLY A 210 -16.61 25.14 1.55
CA GLY A 210 -17.51 25.45 0.43
C GLY A 210 -16.96 25.05 -0.93
N THR A 211 -15.93 24.19 -0.99
CA THR A 211 -15.28 23.74 -2.22
C THR A 211 -14.50 22.46 -2.01
N PHE A 212 -14.35 21.66 -3.07
CA PHE A 212 -13.43 20.51 -3.07
C PHE A 212 -12.08 20.81 -3.74
N GLN A 213 -11.86 22.04 -4.21
CA GLN A 213 -10.59 22.43 -4.84
C GLN A 213 -9.48 22.57 -3.79
N ILE A 214 -8.41 21.77 -3.96
CA ILE A 214 -7.32 21.63 -2.97
C ILE A 214 -6.61 22.97 -2.73
N ASP A 215 -6.31 23.71 -3.80
CA ASP A 215 -5.63 25.01 -3.71
C ASP A 215 -6.42 26.04 -2.87
N ARG A 216 -7.74 26.07 -3.04
CA ARG A 216 -8.61 26.96 -2.25
C ARG A 216 -8.69 26.52 -0.80
N ILE A 217 -8.90 25.21 -0.56
CA ILE A 217 -8.97 24.63 0.79
C ILE A 217 -7.69 24.94 1.57
N VAL A 218 -6.52 24.72 0.96
CA VAL A 218 -5.23 24.97 1.63
C VAL A 218 -5.04 26.46 1.93
N ARG A 219 -5.44 27.36 1.02
CA ARG A 219 -5.34 28.81 1.25
C ARG A 219 -6.29 29.33 2.32
N THR A 220 -7.48 28.75 2.46
CA THR A 220 -8.49 29.17 3.45
C THR A 220 -8.51 28.27 4.69
N ALA A 221 -7.53 27.37 4.85
CA ALA A 221 -7.49 26.43 5.97
C ALA A 221 -7.46 27.15 7.35
N GLY A 222 -6.81 28.31 7.44
CA GLY A 222 -6.77 29.12 8.66
C GLY A 222 -8.10 29.78 9.03
N ASP A 223 -9.01 29.93 8.08
CA ASP A 223 -10.34 30.54 8.29
C ASP A 223 -11.37 29.50 8.78
N LEU A 224 -11.04 28.21 8.68
CA LEU A 224 -11.92 27.13 9.14
C LEU A 224 -12.01 27.13 10.69
N PRO A 225 -13.19 26.82 11.26
CA PRO A 225 -13.28 26.54 12.69
C PRO A 225 -12.30 25.44 13.07
N GLN A 226 -11.51 25.65 14.13
CA GLN A 226 -10.48 24.69 14.57
C GLN A 226 -11.04 23.28 14.80
N SER A 227 -12.28 23.17 15.28
CA SER A 227 -12.96 21.88 15.46
C SER A 227 -13.19 21.17 14.11
N THR A 228 -13.60 21.90 13.07
CA THR A 228 -13.81 21.38 11.73
C THR A 228 -12.48 20.94 11.10
N ALA A 229 -11.46 21.78 11.16
CA ALA A 229 -10.12 21.45 10.65
C ALA A 229 -9.55 20.21 11.36
N THR A 230 -9.66 20.14 12.70
CA THR A 230 -9.19 19.01 13.50
C THR A 230 -9.95 17.72 13.18
N ALA A 231 -11.28 17.78 13.10
CA ALA A 231 -12.11 16.61 12.74
C ALA A 231 -11.77 16.10 11.34
N ALA A 232 -11.69 17.00 10.35
CA ALA A 232 -11.32 16.63 8.99
C ALA A 232 -9.91 16.03 8.93
N ALA A 233 -8.92 16.64 9.56
CA ALA A 233 -7.54 16.17 9.58
C ALA A 233 -7.43 14.77 10.25
N LEU A 234 -8.08 14.52 11.39
CA LEU A 234 -8.09 13.21 12.04
C LEU A 234 -8.75 12.13 11.18
N LEU A 235 -9.84 12.46 10.50
CA LEU A 235 -10.53 11.57 9.58
C LEU A 235 -9.67 11.24 8.34
N LEU A 236 -8.97 12.23 7.79
CA LEU A 236 -7.98 12.03 6.72
C LEU A 236 -6.83 11.14 7.19
N LEU A 237 -6.34 11.31 8.44
CA LEU A 237 -5.30 10.45 9.01
C LEU A 237 -5.72 8.98 9.14
N ALA A 238 -7.01 8.67 9.28
CA ALA A 238 -7.47 7.28 9.24
C ALA A 238 -7.17 6.62 7.89
N GLY A 239 -7.42 7.34 6.77
CA GLY A 239 -7.04 6.87 5.43
C GLY A 239 -5.53 6.78 5.24
N VAL A 240 -4.79 7.77 5.75
CA VAL A 240 -3.31 7.77 5.74
C VAL A 240 -2.79 6.54 6.48
N ALA A 241 -3.30 6.25 7.68
CA ALA A 241 -2.92 5.06 8.45
C ALA A 241 -3.23 3.76 7.69
N GLY A 242 -4.35 3.71 6.97
CA GLY A 242 -4.72 2.58 6.12
C GLY A 242 -3.75 2.38 4.96
N LYS A 243 -3.59 3.38 4.09
CA LYS A 243 -2.77 3.26 2.86
C LYS A 243 -1.26 3.23 3.16
N SER A 244 -0.77 4.09 4.04
CA SER A 244 0.65 4.10 4.44
C SER A 244 1.00 3.07 5.49
N ALA A 245 0.07 2.17 5.81
CA ALA A 245 0.26 1.07 6.74
C ALA A 245 0.86 1.54 8.08
N GLN A 246 0.28 2.57 8.69
CA GLN A 246 0.68 3.04 10.00
C GLN A 246 -0.16 2.37 11.10
N PHE A 247 0.36 2.29 12.31
CA PHE A 247 -0.38 1.77 13.45
C PHE A 247 -1.71 2.55 13.63
N PRO A 248 -2.82 1.88 13.88
CA PRO A 248 -3.01 0.44 14.03
C PRO A 248 -3.24 -0.32 12.70
N LEU A 249 -3.41 0.32 11.56
CA LEU A 249 -3.81 -0.28 10.28
C LEU A 249 -2.65 -0.83 9.42
N HIS A 250 -1.53 -1.28 10.04
CA HIS A 250 -0.30 -1.67 9.34
C HIS A 250 -0.22 -3.15 8.94
N THR A 251 -1.04 -4.01 9.53
CA THR A 251 -0.84 -5.47 9.50
C THR A 251 -1.03 -6.12 8.12
N TRP A 252 -1.67 -5.42 7.19
CA TRP A 252 -1.88 -5.91 5.83
C TRP A 252 -0.61 -5.89 4.98
N LEU A 253 0.30 -4.93 5.23
CA LEU A 253 1.44 -4.68 4.35
C LEU A 253 2.46 -5.83 4.33
N PRO A 254 2.85 -6.44 5.48
CA PRO A 254 3.71 -7.63 5.47
C PRO A 254 3.05 -8.86 4.82
N ASP A 255 1.72 -8.99 4.89
CA ASP A 255 1.00 -10.10 4.26
C ASP A 255 0.84 -9.88 2.74
N ALA A 256 0.83 -8.62 2.27
CA ALA A 256 0.87 -8.28 0.85
C ALA A 256 2.11 -8.83 0.13
N MET A 257 3.13 -9.30 0.86
CA MET A 257 4.30 -10.00 0.30
C MET A 257 3.97 -11.34 -0.35
N ALA A 258 2.75 -11.84 -0.22
CA ALA A 258 2.23 -12.99 -0.95
C ALA A 258 2.19 -12.76 -2.49
N GLY A 259 2.01 -11.53 -2.94
CA GLY A 259 2.05 -11.16 -4.36
C GLY A 259 3.44 -11.28 -4.99
N PRO A 260 3.54 -11.28 -6.35
CA PRO A 260 4.81 -11.26 -7.06
C PRO A 260 5.71 -10.09 -6.67
N THR A 261 7.04 -10.31 -6.62
CA THR A 261 8.00 -9.31 -6.10
C THR A 261 7.96 -7.95 -6.80
N PRO A 262 7.79 -7.82 -8.14
CA PRO A 262 7.73 -6.50 -8.77
C PRO A 262 6.53 -5.66 -8.31
N ILE A 263 5.41 -6.31 -7.93
CA ILE A 263 4.26 -5.62 -7.33
C ILE A 263 4.64 -5.07 -5.96
N SER A 264 5.36 -5.86 -5.15
CA SER A 264 5.86 -5.39 -3.87
C SER A 264 6.75 -4.15 -4.05
N ALA A 265 7.63 -4.14 -5.06
CA ALA A 265 8.43 -2.97 -5.37
C ALA A 265 7.56 -1.73 -5.67
N LEU A 266 6.53 -1.86 -6.50
CA LEU A 266 5.65 -0.75 -6.88
C LEU A 266 4.84 -0.22 -5.68
N ILE A 267 4.19 -1.11 -4.92
CA ILE A 267 3.38 -0.76 -3.74
C ILE A 267 4.22 -0.01 -2.71
N HIS A 268 5.43 -0.51 -2.43
CA HIS A 268 6.27 -0.03 -1.33
C HIS A 268 7.16 1.16 -1.65
N ALA A 269 7.46 1.40 -2.96
CA ALA A 269 8.38 2.46 -3.32
C ALA A 269 7.67 3.79 -3.63
N ALA A 270 6.75 3.80 -4.58
CA ALA A 270 6.32 5.06 -5.19
C ALA A 270 4.81 5.21 -5.35
N THR A 271 4.01 4.24 -4.86
CA THR A 271 2.57 4.28 -5.09
C THR A 271 1.76 4.22 -3.79
N MET A 272 1.01 3.16 -3.55
CA MET A 272 -0.03 3.08 -2.54
C MET A 272 0.39 3.58 -1.15
N VAL A 273 1.54 3.11 -0.65
CA VAL A 273 1.99 3.49 0.70
C VAL A 273 2.57 4.91 0.76
N ALA A 274 3.06 5.43 -0.37
CA ALA A 274 3.54 6.80 -0.50
C ALA A 274 2.38 7.82 -0.55
N ALA A 275 1.20 7.40 -1.05
CA ALA A 275 0.05 8.27 -1.25
C ALA A 275 -0.44 8.92 0.06
N GLY A 276 -0.39 8.21 1.19
CA GLY A 276 -0.79 8.81 2.47
C GLY A 276 0.14 9.95 2.91
N ILE A 277 1.45 9.76 2.82
CA ILE A 277 2.43 10.81 3.12
C ILE A 277 2.28 11.97 2.15
N TYR A 278 2.09 11.67 0.85
CA TYR A 278 1.82 12.69 -0.17
C TYR A 278 0.60 13.54 0.16
N VAL A 279 -0.51 12.91 0.58
CA VAL A 279 -1.75 13.63 0.92
C VAL A 279 -1.57 14.54 2.13
N VAL A 280 -0.83 14.10 3.16
CA VAL A 280 -0.53 14.96 4.31
C VAL A 280 0.30 16.18 3.86
N ALA A 281 1.32 15.98 3.02
CA ALA A 281 2.10 17.08 2.47
C ALA A 281 1.24 17.97 1.54
N ARG A 282 0.40 17.39 0.69
CA ARG A 282 -0.49 18.13 -0.24
C ARG A 282 -1.51 19.02 0.50
N LEU A 283 -1.99 18.55 1.64
CA LEU A 283 -2.96 19.27 2.48
C LEU A 283 -2.31 19.86 3.73
N TYR A 284 -1.01 20.15 3.69
CA TYR A 284 -0.25 20.50 4.89
C TYR A 284 -0.81 21.73 5.60
N GLY A 285 -1.31 22.75 4.86
CA GLY A 285 -1.98 23.91 5.45
C GLY A 285 -3.19 23.56 6.33
N VAL A 286 -3.96 22.51 5.97
CA VAL A 286 -5.06 22.02 6.81
C VAL A 286 -4.54 21.37 8.10
N PHE A 287 -3.43 20.63 8.01
CA PHE A 287 -2.82 20.01 9.19
C PHE A 287 -2.19 21.05 10.12
N LEU A 288 -1.62 22.14 9.58
CA LEU A 288 -1.13 23.27 10.38
C LEU A 288 -2.26 23.97 11.16
N ALA A 289 -3.47 24.05 10.58
CA ALA A 289 -4.66 24.55 11.27
C ALA A 289 -5.22 23.54 12.32
N ALA A 290 -4.67 22.32 12.39
CA ALA A 290 -5.10 21.24 13.28
C ALA A 290 -3.93 20.64 14.09
N PRO A 291 -3.29 21.37 15.04
CA PRO A 291 -2.11 20.89 15.77
C PRO A 291 -2.34 19.57 16.52
N SER A 292 -3.57 19.31 17.00
CA SER A 292 -3.93 18.05 17.65
C SER A 292 -3.82 16.85 16.69
N ALA A 293 -4.13 17.03 15.39
CA ALA A 293 -3.99 15.98 14.40
C ALA A 293 -2.51 15.71 14.11
N LEU A 294 -1.65 16.73 14.07
CA LEU A 294 -0.21 16.57 13.93
C LEU A 294 0.41 15.88 15.16
N ALA A 295 -0.08 16.18 16.37
CA ALA A 295 0.34 15.46 17.58
C ALA A 295 -0.02 13.97 17.50
N VAL A 296 -1.22 13.63 17.04
CA VAL A 296 -1.64 12.23 16.80
C VAL A 296 -0.76 11.58 15.73
N LEU A 297 -0.48 12.28 14.62
CA LEU A 297 0.41 11.80 13.57
C LEU A 297 1.81 11.49 14.13
N GLY A 298 2.39 12.37 14.94
CA GLY A 298 3.68 12.19 15.59
C GLY A 298 3.70 10.96 16.53
N ALA A 299 2.68 10.80 17.37
CA ALA A 299 2.56 9.66 18.28
C ALA A 299 2.42 8.32 17.51
N VAL A 300 1.55 8.27 16.49
CA VAL A 300 1.37 7.11 15.62
C VAL A 300 2.67 6.79 14.86
N ALA A 301 3.37 7.81 14.39
CA ALA A 301 4.65 7.65 13.70
C ALA A 301 5.69 6.99 14.60
N VAL A 302 5.82 7.39 15.86
CA VAL A 302 6.80 6.78 16.79
C VAL A 302 6.48 5.31 17.04
N VAL A 303 5.23 4.96 17.33
CA VAL A 303 4.82 3.56 17.52
C VAL A 303 5.10 2.74 16.25
N SER A 304 4.78 3.30 15.07
CA SER A 304 4.98 2.63 13.79
C SER A 304 6.45 2.43 13.45
N MET A 305 7.31 3.47 13.59
CA MET A 305 8.71 3.39 13.18
C MET A 305 9.52 2.45 14.06
N VAL A 306 9.34 2.51 15.37
CA VAL A 306 10.08 1.66 16.33
C VAL A 306 9.54 0.22 16.29
N GLY A 307 8.22 0.06 16.37
CA GLY A 307 7.59 -1.28 16.36
C GLY A 307 7.90 -2.06 15.08
N SER A 308 7.81 -1.40 13.91
CA SER A 308 8.12 -2.06 12.64
C SER A 308 9.61 -2.36 12.48
N ALA A 309 10.51 -1.50 12.96
CA ALA A 309 11.95 -1.76 12.93
C ALA A 309 12.31 -2.95 13.81
N CYS A 310 11.71 -3.09 15.00
CA CYS A 310 11.83 -4.28 15.85
C CYS A 310 11.30 -5.54 15.13
N ALA A 311 10.15 -5.45 14.48
CA ALA A 311 9.60 -6.58 13.71
C ALA A 311 10.52 -6.96 12.54
N ALA A 312 11.04 -6.00 11.77
CA ALA A 312 12.00 -6.24 10.68
C ALA A 312 13.24 -7.00 11.13
N LEU A 313 13.77 -6.67 12.33
CA LEU A 313 14.95 -7.32 12.89
C LEU A 313 14.75 -8.82 13.16
N ALA A 314 13.51 -9.28 13.39
CA ALA A 314 13.18 -10.65 13.73
C ALA A 314 12.57 -11.48 12.57
N GLN A 315 12.21 -10.86 11.42
CA GLN A 315 11.63 -11.58 10.28
C GLN A 315 12.63 -12.51 9.60
N GLY A 316 12.19 -13.73 9.27
CA GLY A 316 12.98 -14.69 8.50
C GLY A 316 12.83 -14.58 6.98
N ASP A 317 11.78 -13.93 6.48
CA ASP A 317 11.50 -13.70 5.06
C ASP A 317 12.05 -12.35 4.62
N LEU A 318 12.86 -12.34 3.55
CA LEU A 318 13.51 -11.12 3.04
C LEU A 318 12.50 -10.06 2.60
N LYS A 319 11.41 -10.45 1.92
CA LYS A 319 10.36 -9.52 1.51
C LYS A 319 9.65 -8.92 2.73
N ARG A 320 9.39 -9.71 3.78
CA ARG A 320 8.78 -9.21 5.03
C ARG A 320 9.72 -8.26 5.79
N VAL A 321 11.04 -8.50 5.81
CA VAL A 321 12.03 -7.55 6.34
C VAL A 321 11.89 -6.20 5.62
N LEU A 322 11.85 -6.22 4.27
CA LEU A 322 11.70 -5.01 3.47
C LEU A 322 10.32 -4.35 3.65
N ALA A 323 9.25 -5.12 3.89
CA ALA A 323 7.93 -4.59 4.15
C ALA A 323 7.86 -3.84 5.49
N TYR A 324 8.32 -4.45 6.58
CA TYR A 324 8.39 -3.76 7.88
C TYR A 324 9.33 -2.56 7.86
N SER A 325 10.44 -2.65 7.13
CA SER A 325 11.31 -1.49 6.94
C SER A 325 10.62 -0.36 6.15
N THR A 326 9.64 -0.66 5.28
CA THR A 326 8.83 0.37 4.60
C THR A 326 7.88 1.07 5.58
N ILE A 327 7.17 0.33 6.42
CA ILE A 327 6.32 0.91 7.47
C ILE A 327 7.14 1.87 8.35
N SER A 328 8.33 1.42 8.77
CA SER A 328 9.25 2.22 9.59
C SER A 328 9.68 3.51 8.89
N GLN A 329 10.06 3.46 7.59
CA GLN A 329 10.51 4.65 6.87
C GLN A 329 9.38 5.62 6.52
N LEU A 330 8.18 5.13 6.23
CA LEU A 330 6.99 5.99 6.07
C LEU A 330 6.64 6.71 7.38
N ALA A 331 6.82 6.02 8.50
CA ALA A 331 6.65 6.63 9.81
C ALA A 331 7.73 7.71 10.10
N VAL A 332 8.97 7.56 9.62
CA VAL A 332 9.99 8.62 9.66
C VAL A 332 9.52 9.87 8.89
N MET A 333 8.89 9.69 7.71
CA MET A 333 8.32 10.82 6.94
C MET A 333 7.13 11.47 7.69
N ALA A 334 6.23 10.63 8.23
CA ALA A 334 5.10 11.11 9.05
C ALA A 334 5.58 11.88 10.28
N ALA A 335 6.66 11.42 10.93
CA ALA A 335 7.31 12.11 12.04
C ALA A 335 7.88 13.48 11.63
N GLY A 336 8.51 13.56 10.45
CA GLY A 336 8.96 14.83 9.87
C GLY A 336 7.81 15.81 9.65
N LEU A 337 6.71 15.35 9.03
CA LEU A 337 5.51 16.19 8.86
C LEU A 337 4.91 16.65 10.20
N ALA A 338 4.92 15.78 11.21
CA ALA A 338 4.38 16.11 12.53
C ALA A 338 5.17 17.20 13.28
N VAL A 339 6.46 17.37 12.98
CA VAL A 339 7.32 18.39 13.62
C VAL A 339 7.56 19.63 12.75
N GLY A 340 6.88 19.76 11.61
CA GLY A 340 7.02 20.94 10.74
C GLY A 340 8.01 20.79 9.58
N ALA A 341 8.62 19.63 9.40
CA ALA A 341 9.66 19.40 8.40
C ALA A 341 9.08 18.82 7.08
N GLU A 342 8.21 19.57 6.42
CA GLU A 342 7.55 19.14 5.18
C GLU A 342 8.57 18.81 4.07
N SER A 343 9.50 19.74 3.77
CA SER A 343 10.54 19.56 2.75
C SER A 343 11.40 18.32 3.01
N ALA A 344 11.80 18.09 4.25
CA ALA A 344 12.61 16.92 4.63
C ALA A 344 11.81 15.60 4.49
N ALA A 345 10.53 15.60 4.86
CA ALA A 345 9.66 14.45 4.72
C ALA A 345 9.43 14.08 3.25
N VAL A 346 9.16 15.06 2.38
CA VAL A 346 9.00 14.87 0.93
C VAL A 346 10.33 14.44 0.30
N PHE A 347 11.44 15.03 0.70
CA PHE A 347 12.76 14.63 0.22
C PHE A 347 13.08 13.18 0.61
N HIS A 348 12.71 12.77 1.84
CA HIS A 348 12.85 11.37 2.24
C HIS A 348 11.92 10.44 1.46
N LEU A 349 10.72 10.90 1.09
CA LEU A 349 9.81 10.14 0.21
C LEU A 349 10.46 9.82 -1.15
N LEU A 350 11.14 10.79 -1.75
CA LEU A 350 11.81 10.63 -3.05
C LEU A 350 13.00 9.67 -2.98
N THR A 351 13.89 9.88 -2.01
CA THR A 351 15.06 9.00 -1.82
C THR A 351 14.63 7.58 -1.44
N HIS A 352 13.61 7.45 -0.58
CA HIS A 352 13.01 6.19 -0.19
C HIS A 352 12.47 5.41 -1.40
N ALA A 353 11.77 6.08 -2.31
CA ALA A 353 11.25 5.42 -3.50
C ALA A 353 12.38 4.80 -4.33
N ALA A 354 13.49 5.50 -4.49
CA ALA A 354 14.64 5.00 -5.24
C ALA A 354 15.25 3.75 -4.59
N PHE A 355 15.64 3.82 -3.31
CA PHE A 355 16.29 2.67 -2.68
C PHE A 355 15.32 1.52 -2.35
N LYS A 356 14.02 1.77 -2.19
CA LYS A 356 13.03 0.69 -1.99
C LYS A 356 12.72 -0.05 -3.28
N ALA A 357 12.52 0.64 -4.38
CA ALA A 357 12.37 -0.01 -5.68
C ALA A 357 13.57 -0.90 -5.97
N LEU A 358 14.78 -0.36 -5.76
CA LEU A 358 16.04 -1.10 -5.87
C LEU A 358 16.05 -2.36 -5.00
N LEU A 359 15.79 -2.23 -3.70
CA LEU A 359 15.89 -3.35 -2.75
C LEU A 359 14.86 -4.45 -3.04
N PHE A 360 13.61 -4.11 -3.38
CA PHE A 360 12.60 -5.10 -3.70
C PHE A 360 12.89 -5.82 -5.03
N LEU A 361 13.31 -5.10 -6.06
CA LEU A 361 13.67 -5.75 -7.34
C LEU A 361 14.95 -6.59 -7.20
N ALA A 362 15.94 -6.13 -6.43
CA ALA A 362 17.13 -6.92 -6.10
C ALA A 362 16.78 -8.18 -5.28
N ALA A 363 15.87 -8.06 -4.30
CA ALA A 363 15.31 -9.22 -3.60
C ALA A 363 14.62 -10.18 -4.58
N GLY A 364 13.91 -9.65 -5.60
CA GLY A 364 13.35 -10.45 -6.69
C GLY A 364 14.41 -11.25 -7.45
N CYS A 365 15.58 -10.67 -7.73
CA CYS A 365 16.72 -11.37 -8.33
C CYS A 365 17.21 -12.52 -7.44
N VAL A 366 17.38 -12.26 -6.15
CA VAL A 366 17.79 -13.28 -5.17
C VAL A 366 16.76 -14.42 -5.09
N ILE A 367 15.48 -14.09 -5.00
CA ILE A 367 14.38 -15.06 -4.88
C ILE A 367 14.29 -15.97 -6.12
N VAL A 368 14.39 -15.39 -7.32
CA VAL A 368 14.37 -16.18 -8.57
C VAL A 368 15.55 -17.16 -8.62
N THR A 369 16.73 -16.74 -8.18
CA THR A 369 17.92 -17.60 -8.15
C THR A 369 17.84 -18.66 -7.06
N ALA A 370 17.42 -18.30 -5.84
CA ALA A 370 17.38 -19.21 -4.70
C ALA A 370 16.11 -20.06 -4.59
N GLY A 371 15.05 -19.71 -5.33
CA GLY A 371 13.75 -20.38 -5.27
C GLY A 371 13.02 -20.24 -3.93
N SER A 372 13.40 -19.29 -3.10
CA SER A 372 12.86 -19.10 -1.74
C SER A 372 12.94 -17.64 -1.30
N ASN A 373 12.02 -17.21 -0.44
CA ASN A 373 12.03 -15.90 0.20
C ASN A 373 12.83 -15.90 1.53
N MET A 374 13.19 -17.08 2.06
CA MET A 374 13.70 -17.22 3.41
C MET A 374 15.19 -16.92 3.49
N LEU A 375 15.60 -16.01 4.38
CA LEU A 375 17.01 -15.68 4.66
C LEU A 375 17.83 -16.91 5.07
N ALA A 376 17.19 -17.88 5.75
CA ALA A 376 17.86 -19.12 6.17
C ALA A 376 18.30 -20.01 5.00
N HIS A 377 17.75 -19.80 3.78
CA HIS A 377 18.11 -20.55 2.59
C HIS A 377 19.20 -19.88 1.74
N TYR A 378 19.63 -18.67 2.10
CA TYR A 378 20.64 -17.91 1.37
C TYR A 378 22.03 -18.16 1.93
N GLY A 379 22.99 -17.38 1.48
CA GLY A 379 24.38 -17.36 1.91
C GLY A 379 25.35 -17.46 0.74
N GLY A 380 26.47 -16.75 0.83
CA GLY A 380 27.57 -16.83 -0.14
C GLY A 380 27.25 -16.31 -1.56
N LEU A 381 26.16 -15.55 -1.75
CA LEU A 381 25.70 -15.13 -3.09
C LEU A 381 26.60 -14.10 -3.78
N ARG A 382 27.45 -13.38 -3.04
CA ARG A 382 28.20 -12.21 -3.54
C ARG A 382 29.05 -12.48 -4.80
N ARG A 383 29.65 -13.67 -4.90
CA ARG A 383 30.57 -13.98 -6.01
C ARG A 383 29.83 -14.36 -7.29
N GLY A 384 28.70 -15.05 -7.19
CA GLY A 384 27.94 -15.51 -8.35
C GLY A 384 26.87 -14.54 -8.84
N MET A 385 26.52 -13.51 -8.01
CA MET A 385 25.53 -12.48 -8.33
C MET A 385 26.14 -11.06 -8.13
N PRO A 386 27.21 -10.68 -8.84
CA PRO A 386 27.91 -9.43 -8.58
C PRO A 386 27.06 -8.18 -8.82
N LEU A 387 26.25 -8.13 -9.89
CA LEU A 387 25.37 -6.99 -10.15
C LEU A 387 24.31 -6.83 -9.06
N THR A 388 23.65 -7.91 -8.69
CA THR A 388 22.66 -7.92 -7.60
C THR A 388 23.29 -7.57 -6.26
N PHE A 389 24.50 -8.09 -5.96
CA PHE A 389 25.23 -7.82 -4.73
C PHE A 389 25.53 -6.31 -4.56
N TRP A 390 26.17 -5.69 -5.55
CA TRP A 390 26.55 -4.28 -5.45
C TRP A 390 25.33 -3.36 -5.44
N SER A 391 24.32 -3.65 -6.27
CA SER A 391 23.09 -2.89 -6.30
C SER A 391 22.36 -2.96 -4.95
N MET A 392 22.23 -4.16 -4.38
CA MET A 392 21.55 -4.34 -3.09
C MET A 392 22.37 -3.77 -1.92
N THR A 393 23.70 -3.76 -2.03
CA THR A 393 24.60 -3.08 -1.09
C THR A 393 24.35 -1.57 -1.06
N VAL A 394 24.26 -0.93 -2.24
CA VAL A 394 23.88 0.49 -2.37
C VAL A 394 22.50 0.73 -1.76
N GLY A 395 21.52 -0.14 -2.04
CA GLY A 395 20.16 -0.01 -1.50
C GLY A 395 20.12 -0.13 0.03
N PHE A 396 20.82 -1.08 0.63
CA PHE A 396 20.91 -1.21 2.09
C PHE A 396 21.71 -0.09 2.74
N ALA A 397 22.79 0.38 2.09
CA ALA A 397 23.54 1.52 2.57
C ALA A 397 22.68 2.80 2.57
N ALA A 398 21.92 3.04 1.50
CA ALA A 398 20.96 4.14 1.45
C ALA A 398 19.85 3.98 2.50
N LEU A 399 19.26 2.77 2.64
CA LEU A 399 18.24 2.49 3.67
C LEU A 399 18.79 2.72 5.09
N ALA A 400 19.99 2.30 5.40
CA ALA A 400 20.61 2.50 6.69
C ALA A 400 20.96 3.98 6.97
N GLY A 401 21.20 4.77 5.93
CA GLY A 401 21.67 6.15 6.04
C GLY A 401 23.20 6.25 6.09
N VAL A 402 23.89 5.39 5.36
CA VAL A 402 25.36 5.44 5.23
C VAL A 402 25.76 6.61 4.34
N PRO A 403 26.66 7.52 4.77
CA PRO A 403 27.22 8.54 3.89
C PRO A 403 28.03 7.89 2.74
N PRO A 404 28.00 8.42 1.52
CA PRO A 404 27.25 9.56 1.00
C PRO A 404 25.95 9.17 0.24
N PHE A 405 25.33 8.04 0.56
CA PHE A 405 24.12 7.56 -0.13
C PHE A 405 22.91 8.42 0.18
N SER A 406 21.91 8.40 -0.73
CA SER A 406 20.76 9.31 -0.72
C SER A 406 19.97 9.33 0.60
N GLY A 407 19.84 8.17 1.26
CA GLY A 407 19.11 8.07 2.52
C GLY A 407 19.77 8.76 3.72
N TRP A 408 21.07 8.97 3.68
CA TRP A 408 21.75 9.76 4.70
C TRP A 408 21.27 11.22 4.68
N PHE A 409 21.33 11.89 3.53
CA PHE A 409 20.88 13.28 3.41
C PHE A 409 19.45 13.48 3.90
N SER A 410 18.54 12.63 3.43
CA SER A 410 17.12 12.83 3.71
C SER A 410 16.73 12.44 5.14
N LYS A 411 17.37 11.44 5.76
CA LYS A 411 17.12 11.09 7.16
C LYS A 411 17.69 12.12 8.12
N ASP A 412 18.92 12.55 7.87
CA ASP A 412 19.55 13.56 8.70
C ASP A 412 18.74 14.85 8.74
N ALA A 413 18.19 15.29 7.60
CA ALA A 413 17.29 16.44 7.54
C ALA A 413 16.04 16.28 8.45
N VAL A 414 15.43 15.09 8.46
CA VAL A 414 14.27 14.81 9.36
C VAL A 414 14.71 14.77 10.83
N ILE A 415 15.85 14.14 11.14
CA ILE A 415 16.36 14.04 12.51
C ILE A 415 16.71 15.41 13.04
N GLU A 416 17.35 16.24 12.24
CA GLU A 416 17.75 17.59 12.58
C GLU A 416 16.54 18.49 12.86
N ALA A 417 15.53 18.45 11.99
CA ALA A 417 14.30 19.20 12.20
C ALA A 417 13.59 18.77 13.50
N ALA A 418 13.55 17.46 13.79
CA ALA A 418 12.99 16.94 15.03
C ALA A 418 13.82 17.35 16.26
N GLN A 419 15.15 17.38 16.14
CA GLN A 419 16.04 17.87 17.19
C GLN A 419 15.81 19.35 17.47
N HIS A 420 15.71 20.16 16.43
CA HIS A 420 15.44 21.59 16.55
C HIS A 420 14.09 21.84 17.25
N ALA A 421 13.03 21.15 16.81
CA ALA A 421 11.70 21.25 17.43
C ALA A 421 11.69 20.79 18.91
N ALA A 422 12.49 19.77 19.26
CA ALA A 422 12.59 19.28 20.64
C ALA A 422 13.32 20.27 21.56
N LEU A 423 14.43 20.88 21.07
CA LEU A 423 15.31 21.73 21.89
C LEU A 423 14.80 23.18 22.01
N HIS A 424 14.19 23.72 20.95
CA HIS A 424 13.79 25.14 20.90
C HIS A 424 12.29 25.36 21.04
N GLY A 425 11.51 24.28 21.24
CA GLY A 425 10.07 24.31 21.23
C GLY A 425 9.50 24.22 19.82
N GLY A 426 8.60 23.27 19.59
CA GLY A 426 7.97 23.10 18.28
C GLY A 426 6.95 24.22 18.03
N GLU A 427 7.07 24.90 16.90
CA GLU A 427 6.08 25.89 16.44
C GLU A 427 4.73 25.22 16.09
N VAL A 428 4.77 23.94 15.73
CA VAL A 428 3.65 23.17 15.15
C VAL A 428 3.06 22.17 16.14
N THR A 429 3.88 21.57 17.00
CA THR A 429 3.47 20.55 17.98
C THR A 429 4.07 20.83 19.35
N SER A 430 3.46 20.23 20.40
CA SER A 430 3.99 20.37 21.77
C SER A 430 5.40 19.80 21.89
N GLY A 431 6.23 20.43 22.76
CA GLY A 431 7.61 19.98 23.02
C GLY A 431 7.69 18.51 23.44
N GLY A 432 6.70 17.97 24.15
CA GLY A 432 6.64 16.54 24.51
C GLY A 432 6.55 15.61 23.30
N ILE A 433 5.75 15.96 22.30
CA ILE A 433 5.65 15.21 21.04
C ILE A 433 6.95 15.35 20.23
N ALA A 434 7.54 16.55 20.17
CA ALA A 434 8.82 16.76 19.47
C ALA A 434 9.95 15.90 20.07
N TRP A 435 10.06 15.83 21.41
CA TRP A 435 11.00 14.95 22.10
C TRP A 435 10.72 13.47 21.83
N LEU A 436 9.45 13.04 21.87
CA LEU A 436 9.06 11.67 21.58
C LEU A 436 9.46 11.27 20.15
N VAL A 437 9.22 12.15 19.18
CA VAL A 437 9.61 11.95 17.77
C VAL A 437 11.12 11.88 17.63
N TYR A 438 11.87 12.82 18.21
CA TYR A 438 13.32 12.85 18.13
C TYR A 438 13.96 11.56 18.69
N LEU A 439 13.59 11.16 19.90
CA LEU A 439 14.09 9.93 20.53
C LEU A 439 13.69 8.68 19.72
N GLY A 440 12.45 8.62 19.21
CA GLY A 440 11.99 7.55 18.34
C GLY A 440 12.82 7.43 17.06
N LEU A 441 13.19 8.56 16.45
CA LEU A 441 14.06 8.59 15.27
C LEU A 441 15.46 8.04 15.58
N LEU A 442 16.08 8.44 16.69
CA LEU A 442 17.40 7.95 17.10
C LEU A 442 17.40 6.42 17.32
N VAL A 443 16.39 5.88 18.02
CA VAL A 443 16.22 4.44 18.19
C VAL A 443 16.04 3.75 16.85
N THR A 444 15.27 4.35 15.95
CA THR A 444 14.98 3.80 14.62
C THR A 444 16.24 3.74 13.75
N VAL A 445 17.18 4.68 13.87
CA VAL A 445 18.47 4.61 13.15
C VAL A 445 19.23 3.35 13.54
N VAL A 446 19.37 3.07 14.85
CA VAL A 446 20.07 1.87 15.35
C VAL A 446 19.41 0.59 14.82
N LEU A 447 18.09 0.48 14.96
CA LEU A 447 17.34 -0.70 14.54
C LEU A 447 17.41 -0.90 13.01
N THR A 448 17.33 0.20 12.24
CA THR A 448 17.42 0.16 10.77
C THR A 448 18.79 -0.38 10.33
N ALA A 449 19.87 0.13 10.91
CA ALA A 449 21.20 -0.32 10.62
C ALA A 449 21.39 -1.81 10.98
N ALA A 450 20.83 -2.23 12.12
CA ALA A 450 20.92 -3.62 12.58
C ALA A 450 20.19 -4.59 11.63
N TYR A 451 18.92 -4.35 11.27
CA TYR A 451 18.22 -5.28 10.39
C TYR A 451 18.74 -5.24 8.94
N ALA A 452 19.20 -4.09 8.45
CA ALA A 452 19.79 -3.96 7.12
C ALA A 452 21.11 -4.77 7.04
N MET A 453 22.00 -4.61 8.01
CA MET A 453 23.25 -5.37 8.13
C MET A 453 22.96 -6.87 8.23
N ARG A 454 22.02 -7.28 9.11
CA ARG A 454 21.63 -8.69 9.24
C ARG A 454 21.15 -9.28 7.91
N ALA A 455 20.22 -8.60 7.20
CA ALA A 455 19.69 -9.09 5.94
C ALA A 455 20.77 -9.18 4.86
N TRP A 456 21.67 -8.21 4.77
CA TRP A 456 22.79 -8.16 3.84
C TRP A 456 23.79 -9.28 4.09
N LEU A 457 24.20 -9.49 5.36
CA LEU A 457 25.15 -10.54 5.75
C LEU A 457 24.56 -11.94 5.47
N MET A 458 23.32 -12.19 5.88
CA MET A 458 22.67 -13.50 5.67
C MET A 458 22.43 -13.83 4.21
N THR A 459 22.30 -12.83 3.34
CA THR A 459 22.09 -13.05 1.91
C THR A 459 23.40 -13.30 1.18
N PHE A 460 24.42 -12.50 1.41
CA PHE A 460 25.60 -12.46 0.55
C PHE A 460 26.83 -13.11 1.13
N PHE A 461 26.89 -13.33 2.45
CA PHE A 461 28.08 -13.83 3.15
C PHE A 461 27.81 -15.18 3.84
N GLY A 462 28.86 -15.75 4.40
CA GLY A 462 28.83 -17.10 4.97
C GLY A 462 28.78 -18.19 3.90
N GLU A 463 28.50 -19.41 4.34
CA GLU A 463 28.34 -20.56 3.43
C GLU A 463 26.96 -20.58 2.77
N ARG A 464 26.88 -21.16 1.57
CA ARG A 464 25.63 -21.37 0.87
C ARG A 464 24.77 -22.40 1.61
N ARG A 465 23.54 -22.03 1.94
CA ARG A 465 22.62 -22.88 2.70
C ARG A 465 21.54 -23.55 1.87
N GLY A 466 21.57 -23.40 0.53
CA GLY A 466 20.65 -24.02 -0.41
C GLY A 466 21.34 -24.75 -1.56
N THR A 467 20.59 -25.57 -2.31
CA THR A 467 21.07 -26.43 -3.42
C THR A 467 20.83 -25.83 -4.80
N TYR A 468 20.85 -24.51 -4.95
CA TYR A 468 20.63 -23.78 -6.19
C TYR A 468 21.94 -23.32 -6.83
N GLU A 469 21.91 -23.09 -8.16
CA GLU A 469 23.04 -22.51 -8.89
C GLU A 469 23.09 -21.00 -8.65
N VAL A 470 24.24 -20.49 -8.22
CA VAL A 470 24.43 -19.06 -7.92
C VAL A 470 24.86 -18.32 -9.17
N ARG A 471 23.94 -17.57 -9.76
CA ARG A 471 24.20 -16.68 -10.90
C ARG A 471 23.20 -15.52 -10.91
N ASP A 472 23.60 -14.39 -11.50
CA ASP A 472 22.65 -13.31 -11.75
C ASP A 472 21.54 -13.79 -12.69
N PRO A 473 20.27 -13.39 -12.45
CA PRO A 473 19.15 -13.80 -13.33
C PRO A 473 19.24 -13.13 -14.70
N ALA A 474 18.14 -13.18 -15.46
CA ALA A 474 18.08 -12.60 -16.80
C ALA A 474 18.62 -11.17 -16.84
N ARG A 475 19.43 -10.82 -17.86
CA ARG A 475 20.11 -9.52 -17.96
C ARG A 475 19.18 -8.31 -17.78
N ILE A 476 17.95 -8.39 -18.31
CA ILE A 476 16.96 -7.31 -18.18
C ILE A 476 16.62 -7.04 -16.70
N MET A 477 16.56 -8.08 -15.85
CA MET A 477 16.34 -7.92 -14.40
C MET A 477 17.55 -7.29 -13.73
N SER A 478 18.75 -7.85 -13.95
CA SER A 478 19.98 -7.39 -13.30
C SER A 478 20.32 -5.96 -13.69
N TRP A 479 20.15 -5.57 -14.98
CA TRP A 479 20.42 -4.20 -15.42
C TRP A 479 19.36 -3.21 -14.94
N THR A 480 18.09 -3.60 -14.83
CA THR A 480 17.07 -2.72 -14.21
C THR A 480 17.43 -2.40 -12.76
N VAL A 481 17.90 -3.42 -12.01
CA VAL A 481 18.35 -3.23 -10.63
C VAL A 481 19.60 -2.35 -10.57
N ALA A 482 20.58 -2.56 -11.45
CA ALA A 482 21.77 -1.71 -11.53
C ALA A 482 21.44 -0.25 -11.88
N ALA A 483 20.49 -0.01 -12.79
CA ALA A 483 20.02 1.32 -13.12
C ALA A 483 19.39 2.05 -11.93
N LEU A 484 18.60 1.36 -11.10
CA LEU A 484 18.00 1.93 -9.89
C LEU A 484 19.04 2.20 -8.78
N ALA A 485 20.21 1.56 -8.81
CA ALA A 485 21.29 1.86 -7.86
C ALA A 485 21.83 3.28 -8.05
N VAL A 486 21.76 3.83 -9.27
CA VAL A 486 22.21 5.21 -9.55
C VAL A 486 21.39 6.24 -8.75
N PRO A 487 20.07 6.37 -8.90
CA PRO A 487 19.31 7.33 -8.11
C PRO A 487 19.38 7.03 -6.60
N ALA A 488 19.44 5.76 -6.18
CA ALA A 488 19.61 5.40 -4.77
C ALA A 488 20.96 5.91 -4.19
N ALA A 489 21.99 6.02 -5.02
CA ALA A 489 23.27 6.58 -4.61
C ALA A 489 23.28 8.11 -4.61
N ILE A 490 22.80 8.75 -5.70
CA ILE A 490 23.08 10.15 -5.96
C ILE A 490 21.94 11.13 -5.65
N LEU A 491 20.68 10.66 -5.50
CA LEU A 491 19.52 11.57 -5.34
C LEU A 491 19.66 12.47 -4.11
N GLY A 492 20.40 12.03 -3.09
CA GLY A 492 20.67 12.81 -1.88
C GLY A 492 21.40 14.13 -2.14
N PHE A 493 22.26 14.19 -3.15
CA PHE A 493 23.02 15.40 -3.46
C PHE A 493 22.14 16.57 -3.93
N PHE A 494 20.94 16.30 -4.42
CA PHE A 494 19.99 17.37 -4.77
C PHE A 494 19.53 18.16 -3.55
N GLY A 495 19.54 17.57 -2.35
CA GLY A 495 19.26 18.29 -1.10
C GLY A 495 20.27 19.37 -0.76
N LEU A 496 21.49 19.33 -1.31
CA LEU A 496 22.48 20.37 -1.08
C LEU A 496 22.07 21.74 -1.67
N GLY A 497 21.12 21.76 -2.59
CA GLY A 497 20.55 22.98 -3.17
C GLY A 497 19.65 23.76 -2.22
N ALA A 498 19.05 23.12 -1.23
CA ALA A 498 18.15 23.72 -0.26
C ALA A 498 18.81 23.77 1.14
N PRO A 499 18.92 24.93 1.77
CA PRO A 499 19.59 25.09 3.08
C PRO A 499 19.06 24.15 4.16
N GLU A 500 17.72 23.98 4.20
CA GLU A 500 17.03 23.12 5.18
C GLU A 500 17.23 21.61 4.98
N LEU A 501 17.82 21.18 3.85
CA LEU A 501 18.09 19.77 3.55
C LEU A 501 19.58 19.43 3.62
N ARG A 502 20.45 20.40 3.93
CA ARG A 502 21.88 20.18 4.04
C ARG A 502 22.21 19.47 5.35
N PRO A 503 23.01 18.40 5.33
CA PRO A 503 23.41 17.73 6.55
C PRO A 503 24.25 18.66 7.45
N HIS A 504 23.90 18.75 8.73
CA HIS A 504 24.69 19.46 9.73
C HIS A 504 25.63 18.50 10.46
N LEU A 505 26.88 18.90 10.66
CA LEU A 505 27.94 18.03 11.19
C LEU A 505 27.56 17.37 12.53
N GLY A 506 26.90 18.09 13.43
CA GLY A 506 26.54 17.56 14.76
C GLY A 506 25.51 16.44 14.70
N ALA A 507 24.39 16.66 13.96
CA ALA A 507 23.35 15.65 13.78
C ALA A 507 23.87 14.45 12.98
N SER A 508 24.66 14.70 11.95
CA SER A 508 25.25 13.66 11.11
C SER A 508 26.25 12.78 11.86
N LEU A 509 27.08 13.33 12.74
CA LEU A 509 28.00 12.54 13.59
C LEU A 509 27.22 11.61 14.52
N LEU A 510 26.16 12.10 15.14
CA LEU A 510 25.31 11.29 16.02
C LEU A 510 24.62 10.16 15.23
N SER A 511 24.02 10.46 14.08
CA SER A 511 23.35 9.45 13.25
C SER A 511 24.32 8.39 12.73
N VAL A 512 25.52 8.77 12.30
CA VAL A 512 26.58 7.83 11.88
C VAL A 512 27.08 6.97 13.03
N LEU A 513 27.24 7.53 14.24
CA LEU A 513 27.59 6.77 15.43
C LEU A 513 26.53 5.72 15.78
N LEU A 514 25.26 6.13 15.80
CA LEU A 514 24.13 5.23 16.07
C LEU A 514 23.99 4.14 14.99
N LEU A 515 24.21 4.48 13.72
CA LEU A 515 24.29 3.53 12.63
C LEU A 515 25.43 2.51 12.87
N ALA A 516 26.62 2.98 13.24
CA ALA A 516 27.76 2.11 13.54
C ALA A 516 27.47 1.15 14.71
N VAL A 517 26.77 1.63 15.75
CA VAL A 517 26.33 0.79 16.88
C VAL A 517 25.36 -0.30 16.40
N GLY A 518 24.34 0.05 15.60
CA GLY A 518 23.35 -0.91 15.11
C GLY A 518 23.96 -1.94 14.15
N ALA A 519 24.68 -1.48 13.13
CA ALA A 519 25.32 -2.33 12.14
C ALA A 519 26.45 -3.17 12.75
N GLY A 520 27.31 -2.55 13.60
CA GLY A 520 28.39 -3.21 14.29
C GLY A 520 27.89 -4.29 15.26
N GLY A 521 26.82 -4.01 16.02
CA GLY A 521 26.18 -4.99 16.90
C GLY A 521 25.68 -6.21 16.12
N ALA A 522 24.97 -5.99 15.02
CA ALA A 522 24.50 -7.09 14.15
C ALA A 522 25.66 -7.88 13.52
N PHE A 523 26.74 -7.19 13.09
CA PHE A 523 27.94 -7.82 12.56
C PHE A 523 28.66 -8.66 13.61
N LEU A 524 28.88 -8.15 14.82
CA LEU A 524 29.54 -8.87 15.90
C LEU A 524 28.79 -10.14 16.31
N VAL A 525 27.45 -10.08 16.34
CA VAL A 525 26.65 -11.28 16.62
C VAL A 525 26.78 -12.29 15.48
N TRP A 526 26.67 -11.84 14.22
CA TRP A 526 26.82 -12.71 13.05
C TRP A 526 28.22 -13.34 12.95
N ASN A 527 29.27 -12.58 13.23
CA ASN A 527 30.66 -13.02 13.10
C ASN A 527 31.05 -14.11 14.12
N ARG A 528 30.30 -14.26 15.22
CA ARG A 528 30.49 -15.36 16.20
C ARG A 528 30.08 -16.71 15.60
N ASP A 529 29.00 -16.74 14.83
CA ASP A 529 28.53 -17.94 14.14
C ASP A 529 27.78 -17.54 12.85
N PRO A 530 28.49 -17.47 11.71
CA PRO A 530 27.92 -17.10 10.43
C PRO A 530 26.84 -18.07 9.88
N ALA A 531 26.76 -19.28 10.44
CA ALA A 531 25.72 -20.26 10.05
C ALA A 531 24.38 -19.95 10.68
N LEU A 532 24.35 -19.28 11.83
CA LEU A 532 23.14 -18.95 12.56
C LEU A 532 22.61 -17.54 12.23
N ASP A 533 21.30 -17.41 12.39
CA ASP A 533 20.65 -16.11 12.25
C ASP A 533 20.93 -15.21 13.48
N PRO A 534 21.51 -14.01 13.30
CA PRO A 534 21.76 -13.07 14.38
C PRO A 534 20.53 -12.73 15.23
N ALA A 535 19.32 -12.77 14.65
CA ALA A 535 18.08 -12.55 15.40
C ALA A 535 17.87 -13.53 16.57
N ARG A 536 18.60 -14.65 16.64
CA ARG A 536 18.58 -15.56 17.80
C ARG A 536 19.10 -14.92 19.07
N ALA A 537 20.00 -13.94 18.97
CA ALA A 537 20.50 -13.20 20.11
C ALA A 537 19.44 -12.39 20.87
N LEU A 538 18.28 -12.13 20.23
CA LEU A 538 17.13 -11.48 20.88
C LEU A 538 16.44 -12.37 21.94
N GLY A 539 16.78 -13.67 22.01
CA GLY A 539 16.18 -14.60 22.98
C GLY A 539 14.65 -14.66 22.89
N PRO A 540 13.93 -14.63 24.03
CA PRO A 540 12.46 -14.69 24.05
C PRO A 540 11.76 -13.53 23.34
N VAL A 541 12.38 -12.33 23.33
CA VAL A 541 11.84 -11.12 22.70
C VAL A 541 11.73 -11.30 21.18
N ARG A 542 12.54 -12.17 20.58
CA ARG A 542 12.44 -12.52 19.15
C ARG A 542 11.03 -12.94 18.75
N THR A 543 10.33 -13.71 19.57
CA THR A 543 8.97 -14.19 19.26
C THR A 543 7.98 -13.03 19.22
N VAL A 544 8.11 -12.08 20.15
CA VAL A 544 7.27 -10.87 20.18
C VAL A 544 7.48 -10.03 18.92
N PHE A 545 8.74 -9.80 18.55
CA PHE A 545 9.07 -9.02 17.35
C PHE A 545 8.68 -9.75 16.05
N ALA A 546 8.93 -11.06 15.96
CA ALA A 546 8.57 -11.87 14.81
C ALA A 546 7.04 -11.92 14.56
N ARG A 547 6.24 -11.88 15.63
CA ARG A 547 4.77 -11.78 15.58
C ARG A 547 4.25 -10.34 15.59
N ALA A 548 5.11 -9.36 15.34
CA ALA A 548 4.75 -7.94 15.31
C ALA A 548 3.87 -7.53 16.50
N PHE A 549 4.31 -7.88 17.71
CA PHE A 549 3.65 -7.58 18.99
C PHE A 549 2.25 -8.18 19.11
N PHE A 550 1.96 -9.27 18.41
CA PHE A 550 0.67 -9.99 18.42
C PHE A 550 -0.54 -9.15 17.99
N VAL A 551 -0.34 -8.10 17.18
CA VAL A 551 -1.43 -7.23 16.72
C VAL A 551 -2.43 -7.99 15.86
N ASP A 552 -1.97 -8.92 15.00
CA ASP A 552 -2.85 -9.76 14.18
C ASP A 552 -3.69 -10.73 15.02
N GLU A 553 -3.10 -11.28 16.07
CA GLU A 553 -3.81 -12.15 17.03
C GLU A 553 -4.88 -11.36 17.79
N LEU A 554 -4.56 -10.12 18.20
CA LEU A 554 -5.52 -9.22 18.84
C LEU A 554 -6.69 -8.91 17.89
N TYR A 555 -6.44 -8.58 16.64
CA TYR A 555 -7.50 -8.33 15.64
C TYR A 555 -8.34 -9.57 15.38
N THR A 556 -7.70 -10.74 15.32
CA THR A 556 -8.41 -12.00 15.16
C THR A 556 -9.33 -12.26 16.34
N ALA A 557 -8.88 -12.00 17.57
CA ALA A 557 -9.67 -12.23 18.79
C ALA A 557 -10.82 -11.22 18.95
N VAL A 558 -10.55 -9.93 18.72
CA VAL A 558 -11.48 -8.83 19.04
C VAL A 558 -12.45 -8.51 17.89
N ILE A 559 -12.04 -8.71 16.65
CA ILE A 559 -12.83 -8.32 15.47
C ILE A 559 -13.28 -9.56 14.68
N VAL A 560 -12.32 -10.36 14.19
CA VAL A 560 -12.62 -11.42 13.21
C VAL A 560 -13.50 -12.51 13.81
N ARG A 561 -13.13 -13.05 14.98
CA ARG A 561 -13.90 -14.12 15.65
C ARG A 561 -15.32 -13.69 16.04
N PRO A 562 -15.55 -12.52 16.66
CA PRO A 562 -16.90 -12.03 16.94
C PRO A 562 -17.76 -11.86 15.69
N VAL A 563 -17.23 -11.25 14.63
CA VAL A 563 -17.96 -11.08 13.36
C VAL A 563 -18.31 -12.43 12.72
N GLN A 564 -17.38 -13.39 12.71
CA GLN A 564 -17.64 -14.75 12.23
C GLN A 564 -18.66 -15.49 13.10
N ALA A 565 -18.62 -15.28 14.42
CA ALA A 565 -19.63 -15.86 15.33
C ALA A 565 -21.01 -15.28 15.04
N LEU A 566 -21.11 -13.96 14.88
CA LEU A 566 -22.36 -13.29 14.49
C LEU A 566 -22.88 -13.81 13.15
N ALA A 567 -22.03 -13.91 12.14
CA ALA A 567 -22.41 -14.44 10.83
C ALA A 567 -22.95 -15.87 10.92
N ARG A 568 -22.30 -16.74 11.72
CA ARG A 568 -22.81 -18.09 11.96
C ARG A 568 -24.18 -18.10 12.68
N HIS A 569 -24.38 -17.20 13.64
CA HIS A 569 -25.66 -17.06 14.33
C HIS A 569 -26.77 -16.62 13.37
N VAL A 570 -26.49 -15.65 12.49
CA VAL A 570 -27.46 -15.20 11.47
C VAL A 570 -27.85 -16.34 10.54
N VAL A 571 -26.87 -17.10 10.03
CA VAL A 571 -27.13 -18.26 9.16
C VAL A 571 -27.95 -19.33 9.89
N LEU A 572 -27.61 -19.63 11.14
CA LEU A 572 -28.36 -20.60 11.95
C LEU A 572 -29.78 -20.13 12.27
N PHE A 573 -29.97 -18.85 12.53
CA PHE A 573 -31.28 -18.25 12.73
C PHE A 573 -32.11 -18.35 11.45
N ASP A 574 -31.58 -17.99 10.32
CA ASP A 574 -32.23 -18.10 9.03
C ASP A 574 -32.68 -19.53 8.75
N GLN A 575 -31.78 -20.51 8.82
CA GLN A 575 -32.08 -21.91 8.59
C GLN A 575 -33.07 -22.52 9.60
N ARG A 576 -32.91 -22.24 10.90
CA ARG A 576 -33.69 -22.89 11.97
C ARG A 576 -35.00 -22.20 12.29
N ARG A 577 -35.15 -20.91 11.98
CA ARG A 577 -36.37 -20.13 12.28
C ARG A 577 -37.10 -19.71 11.02
N VAL A 578 -36.45 -19.02 10.10
CA VAL A 578 -37.11 -18.49 8.91
C VAL A 578 -37.46 -19.63 7.95
N ASP A 579 -36.47 -20.38 7.50
CA ASP A 579 -36.68 -21.52 6.59
C ASP A 579 -37.58 -22.58 7.21
N ALA A 580 -37.36 -22.91 8.47
CA ALA A 580 -38.19 -23.89 9.17
C ALA A 580 -39.67 -23.45 9.27
N ALA A 581 -39.94 -22.15 9.48
CA ALA A 581 -41.28 -21.57 9.47
C ALA A 581 -41.92 -21.64 8.08
N VAL A 582 -41.20 -21.23 7.05
CA VAL A 582 -41.69 -21.28 5.66
C VAL A 582 -42.00 -22.70 5.21
N VAL A 583 -41.05 -23.62 5.42
CA VAL A 583 -41.23 -25.04 5.08
C VAL A 583 -42.32 -25.69 5.97
N GLY A 584 -42.38 -25.29 7.25
CA GLY A 584 -43.40 -25.73 8.20
C GLY A 584 -44.80 -25.31 7.74
N THR A 585 -44.97 -24.07 7.28
CA THR A 585 -46.26 -23.58 6.73
C THR A 585 -46.65 -24.39 5.50
N GLY A 586 -45.71 -24.60 4.56
CA GLY A 586 -45.97 -25.45 3.39
C GLY A 586 -46.35 -26.87 3.74
N ARG A 587 -45.67 -27.50 4.72
CA ARG A 587 -46.04 -28.84 5.23
C ARG A 587 -47.39 -28.83 5.93
N GLY A 588 -47.67 -27.78 6.70
CA GLY A 588 -48.97 -27.58 7.34
C GLY A 588 -50.11 -27.50 6.33
N ALA A 589 -49.95 -26.67 5.29
CA ALA A 589 -50.90 -26.57 4.20
C ALA A 589 -51.09 -27.92 3.46
N GLY A 590 -49.99 -28.64 3.22
CA GLY A 590 -50.06 -29.96 2.62
C GLY A 590 -50.79 -30.99 3.49
N ARG A 591 -50.60 -30.96 4.84
CA ARG A 591 -51.36 -31.81 5.77
C ARG A 591 -52.85 -31.46 5.82
N LEU A 592 -53.18 -30.15 5.85
CA LEU A 592 -54.56 -29.69 5.76
C LEU A 592 -55.22 -30.12 4.45
N GLY A 593 -54.50 -29.97 3.33
CA GLY A 593 -54.95 -30.47 2.03
C GLY A 593 -55.20 -31.99 2.03
N GLY A 594 -54.34 -32.78 2.74
CA GLY A 594 -54.53 -34.20 2.94
C GLY A 594 -55.78 -34.53 3.75
N LEU A 595 -56.08 -33.76 4.80
CA LEU A 595 -57.31 -33.93 5.59
C LEU A 595 -58.56 -33.60 4.77
N VAL A 596 -58.52 -32.52 3.97
CA VAL A 596 -59.63 -32.19 3.07
C VAL A 596 -59.82 -33.29 2.02
N ARG A 597 -58.73 -33.85 1.48
CA ARG A 597 -58.77 -34.97 0.53
C ARG A 597 -59.38 -36.23 1.14
N PHE A 598 -59.21 -36.49 2.45
CA PHE A 598 -59.81 -37.61 3.13
C PHE A 598 -61.35 -37.53 3.16
N VAL A 599 -61.88 -36.30 3.28
CA VAL A 599 -63.33 -36.06 3.22
C VAL A 599 -63.86 -36.13 1.78
N GLN A 600 -62.99 -35.87 0.77
CA GLN A 600 -63.32 -35.94 -0.68
C GLN A 600 -63.08 -37.36 -1.22
N ASN A 601 -63.86 -38.32 -0.76
CA ASN A 601 -63.74 -39.73 -1.15
C ASN A 601 -64.46 -40.10 -2.45
N GLY A 602 -65.11 -39.12 -3.11
CA GLY A 602 -65.86 -39.32 -4.36
C GLY A 602 -67.20 -40.04 -4.19
N ASN A 603 -67.59 -40.39 -2.98
CA ASN A 603 -68.85 -41.08 -2.72
C ASN A 603 -69.94 -40.05 -2.40
N PRO A 604 -71.00 -39.92 -3.28
CA PRO A 604 -72.08 -38.98 -3.09
C PRO A 604 -72.85 -39.15 -1.77
N GLN A 605 -72.91 -40.41 -1.26
CA GLN A 605 -73.57 -40.71 0.02
C GLN A 605 -72.84 -40.09 1.21
N THR A 606 -71.51 -40.10 1.20
CA THR A 606 -70.69 -39.48 2.25
C THR A 606 -70.90 -37.97 2.26
N TYR A 607 -70.98 -37.33 1.10
CA TYR A 607 -71.21 -35.88 0.98
C TYR A 607 -72.65 -35.51 1.46
N LEU A 608 -73.61 -36.29 1.07
CA LEU A 608 -74.99 -36.06 1.52
C LEU A 608 -75.11 -36.24 3.05
N THR A 609 -74.52 -37.28 3.61
CA THR A 609 -74.49 -37.51 5.06
C THR A 609 -73.76 -36.37 5.80
N GLY A 610 -72.64 -35.89 5.27
CA GLY A 610 -71.93 -34.74 5.84
C GLY A 610 -72.74 -33.44 5.77
N LEU A 611 -73.44 -33.18 4.68
CA LEU A 611 -74.36 -32.06 4.54
C LEU A 611 -75.51 -32.11 5.55
N LEU A 612 -76.18 -33.25 5.67
CA LEU A 612 -77.26 -33.45 6.64
C LEU A 612 -76.77 -33.30 8.09
N ALA A 613 -75.59 -33.85 8.43
CA ALA A 613 -75.00 -33.69 9.74
C ALA A 613 -74.64 -32.21 10.03
N GLY A 614 -74.14 -31.48 9.03
CA GLY A 614 -73.85 -30.03 9.13
C GLY A 614 -75.09 -29.20 9.36
N VAL A 615 -76.17 -29.47 8.61
CA VAL A 615 -77.48 -28.82 8.80
C VAL A 615 -78.07 -29.12 10.19
N ALA A 616 -77.97 -30.37 10.64
CA ALA A 616 -78.45 -30.76 11.99
C ALA A 616 -77.63 -30.08 13.11
N ALA A 617 -76.27 -29.96 12.92
CA ALA A 617 -75.42 -29.27 13.90
C ALA A 617 -75.76 -27.76 13.94
N ILE A 618 -75.96 -27.11 12.79
CA ILE A 618 -76.38 -25.70 12.73
C ILE A 618 -77.73 -25.48 13.38
N ALA A 619 -78.71 -26.35 13.09
CA ALA A 619 -80.03 -26.31 13.72
C ALA A 619 -79.94 -26.48 15.23
N ALA A 620 -79.10 -27.44 15.72
CA ALA A 620 -78.89 -27.67 17.17
C ALA A 620 -78.23 -26.41 17.81
N VAL A 621 -77.23 -25.81 17.19
CA VAL A 621 -76.60 -24.56 17.69
C VAL A 621 -77.64 -23.44 17.75
N VAL A 622 -78.43 -23.25 16.72
CA VAL A 622 -79.50 -22.23 16.72
C VAL A 622 -80.54 -22.47 17.84
N VAL A 623 -80.92 -23.70 18.07
CA VAL A 623 -81.87 -24.05 19.17
C VAL A 623 -81.24 -23.86 20.56
N ILE A 624 -79.93 -24.09 20.74
CA ILE A 624 -79.26 -23.93 22.03
C ILE A 624 -79.02 -22.44 22.35
N PHE A 625 -78.86 -21.62 21.35
CA PHE A 625 -78.59 -20.19 21.53
C PHE A 625 -79.82 -19.27 21.32
N GLN A 626 -81.01 -19.82 21.08
CA GLN A 626 -82.33 -19.18 21.30
C GLN A 626 -82.83 -19.49 22.72
#